data_1fc85aab5bd52206ae86710e17661edc
#
_entry.id   1fc85aab5bd52206ae86710e17661edc
#
_cell.length_a   1.000
_cell.length_b   1.000
_cell.length_c   1.000
_cell.angle_alpha   90.00
_cell.angle_beta   90.00
_cell.angle_gamma   90.00
#
_symmetry.space_group_name_H-M   'P 1'
#
loop_
_entity.id
_entity.type
_entity.pdbx_description
1 polymer ?
#
loop_
_entity_poly.entity_id
_entity_poly.type
_entity_poly.pdbx_seq_one_letter_code
_entity_poly.pdbx_strand_id
1 'polypeptide(L)'
;MLLLLALARAAAGQDNGGQVPNTQSSNPEYADFYTGQSGAKPKGIDWVQAISVSSPAYCSDIKGDVTVNFSAPGMTKAEALCWQQPAEGDSDDWGRDAVVAKLDLDSSGNGSFVFHADQFPNGPIILRIHAKDEGKKQDVCELQLFNQGGAAWNQGVPKTDPPAAQGMKLLFADDFNGPLSISGSGNDATYQSHIPGGGDFSGLPFTDYKGPLNPFSQVGTWLRIHASKPEGTKGSTGVLSSLHKDGTASALTKVPCYFECRFLAQSAPGAWPSFYLCAKNDQDRGTNKGPCDELDVIEAYGGMGPKNPNFVGYAATSHFWAQPVKPAWLTEKGPDGKPLHPAHRDVPMTTLGGKSSWSTTFHTYGVLITPTDTVYYLDDVEVLRHPTGDLSKSAPFWFMIDYAFGGLSGWHIDLSRYGNQSDMWVDYVRVYQGDQSAPAPSP
;
A
#
# COMPACT_ATOMS: atom_id res chain seq x y z
N MET A 1 -13.17 19.41 -14.75
CA MET A 1 -12.62 20.04 -13.53
C MET A 1 -13.57 20.02 -12.34
N LEU A 2 -14.88 20.13 -12.50
CA LEU A 2 -15.83 20.04 -11.36
C LEU A 2 -16.15 18.60 -10.89
N LEU A 3 -15.97 17.58 -11.74
CA LEU A 3 -16.25 16.17 -11.39
C LEU A 3 -15.15 15.53 -10.53
N LEU A 4 -13.92 16.00 -10.64
CA LEU A 4 -12.77 15.50 -9.89
C LEU A 4 -12.74 15.99 -8.41
N LEU A 5 -13.36 17.12 -8.12
CA LEU A 5 -13.48 17.63 -6.73
C LEU A 5 -14.50 16.83 -5.88
N ALA A 6 -15.39 16.07 -6.51
CA ALA A 6 -16.32 15.19 -5.79
C ALA A 6 -15.63 13.91 -5.26
N LEU A 7 -14.51 13.51 -5.86
CA LEU A 7 -13.75 12.31 -5.51
C LEU A 7 -13.02 12.41 -4.17
N ALA A 8 -12.35 13.54 -3.94
CA ALA A 8 -11.61 13.76 -2.69
C ALA A 8 -12.53 13.82 -1.45
N ARG A 9 -13.82 14.11 -1.64
CA ARG A 9 -14.82 14.13 -0.54
C ARG A 9 -15.47 12.77 -0.28
N ALA A 10 -15.52 11.88 -1.25
CA ALA A 10 -16.10 10.54 -1.07
C ALA A 10 -15.18 9.61 -0.28
N ALA A 11 -13.86 9.72 -0.44
CA ALA A 11 -12.88 8.96 0.35
C ALA A 11 -12.80 9.40 1.83
N ALA A 12 -13.26 10.59 2.16
CA ALA A 12 -13.09 11.18 3.49
C ALA A 12 -14.31 11.03 4.44
N GLY A 13 -15.35 10.27 4.09
CA GLY A 13 -16.49 10.26 4.98
C GLY A 13 -17.71 9.45 4.60
N GLN A 14 -17.59 8.14 4.43
CA GLN A 14 -18.71 7.26 4.61
C GLN A 14 -18.30 6.06 5.45
N ASP A 15 -18.60 6.17 6.73
CA ASP A 15 -18.57 5.10 7.72
C ASP A 15 -19.69 4.09 7.37
N ASN A 16 -19.37 3.11 6.53
CA ASN A 16 -20.26 1.99 6.21
C ASN A 16 -19.87 0.79 7.06
N GLY A 17 -20.24 0.88 8.35
CA GLY A 17 -19.99 -0.06 9.40
C GLY A 17 -20.37 -1.51 9.12
N GLY A 18 -19.45 -2.27 8.61
CA GLY A 18 -19.36 -3.70 8.87
C GLY A 18 -18.28 -3.89 9.94
N GLN A 19 -18.68 -3.96 11.22
CA GLN A 19 -17.73 -4.28 12.28
C GLN A 19 -17.21 -5.68 12.08
N VAL A 20 -15.95 -5.79 11.62
CA VAL A 20 -15.13 -6.97 11.88
C VAL A 20 -14.96 -7.06 13.40
N PRO A 21 -15.06 -8.23 14.02
CA PRO A 21 -14.81 -8.37 15.46
C PRO A 21 -13.46 -7.72 15.78
N ASN A 22 -13.46 -6.80 16.73
CA ASN A 22 -12.28 -6.10 17.20
C ASN A 22 -11.37 -7.10 17.93
N THR A 23 -10.49 -7.76 17.17
CA THR A 23 -9.42 -8.56 17.77
C THR A 23 -8.36 -7.57 18.24
N GLN A 24 -8.39 -7.24 19.51
CA GLN A 24 -7.38 -6.39 20.13
C GLN A 24 -5.99 -6.95 19.88
N SER A 25 -5.06 -6.10 19.45
CA SER A 25 -3.64 -6.42 19.44
C SER A 25 -3.24 -6.99 20.79
N SER A 26 -2.47 -8.07 20.78
CA SER A 26 -1.92 -8.67 22.00
C SER A 26 -0.86 -7.80 22.69
N ASN A 27 -0.45 -6.70 22.06
CA ASN A 27 0.43 -5.70 22.62
C ASN A 27 -0.36 -4.46 23.07
N PRO A 28 -0.65 -4.27 24.37
CA PRO A 28 -1.44 -3.14 24.88
C PRO A 28 -0.85 -1.77 24.53
N GLU A 29 0.47 -1.65 24.34
CA GLU A 29 1.13 -0.38 24.00
C GLU A 29 0.85 0.04 22.55
N TYR A 30 0.48 -0.91 21.69
CA TYR A 30 0.11 -0.67 20.27
C TYR A 30 -1.39 -0.76 20.01
N ALA A 31 -2.18 -1.27 20.93
CA ALA A 31 -3.63 -1.38 20.77
C ALA A 31 -4.25 -0.04 20.33
N ASP A 32 -3.77 1.07 20.93
CA ASP A 32 -4.23 2.41 20.60
C ASP A 32 -3.74 2.91 19.21
N PHE A 33 -2.65 2.34 18.72
CA PHE A 33 -2.08 2.68 17.40
C PHE A 33 -2.82 1.98 16.25
N TYR A 34 -3.24 0.74 16.49
CA TYR A 34 -3.77 -0.15 15.46
C TYR A 34 -5.28 -0.36 15.52
N THR A 35 -5.97 0.22 16.49
CA THR A 35 -7.43 0.10 16.65
C THR A 35 -8.23 1.23 15.98
N GLY A 36 -7.54 2.19 15.34
CA GLY A 36 -8.23 3.27 14.63
C GLY A 36 -8.87 2.75 13.34
N GLN A 37 -10.18 2.95 13.18
CA GLN A 37 -10.81 3.07 11.88
C GLN A 37 -10.13 4.21 11.11
N SER A 38 -10.20 4.21 9.77
CA SER A 38 -9.59 5.25 8.94
C SER A 38 -9.85 6.64 9.53
N GLY A 39 -8.77 7.32 9.94
CA GLY A 39 -8.84 8.67 10.51
C GLY A 39 -9.27 8.80 11.98
N ALA A 40 -9.57 7.71 12.68
CA ALA A 40 -9.86 7.79 14.12
C ALA A 40 -8.57 7.86 14.94
N LYS A 41 -8.38 8.96 15.66
CA LYS A 41 -7.28 9.10 16.61
C LYS A 41 -7.52 8.26 17.84
N PRO A 42 -6.51 7.57 18.39
CA PRO A 42 -6.58 7.03 19.74
C PRO A 42 -6.99 8.14 20.71
N LYS A 43 -8.06 7.90 21.47
CA LYS A 43 -8.57 8.90 22.42
C LYS A 43 -7.55 9.12 23.53
N GLY A 44 -7.23 10.37 23.80
CA GLY A 44 -6.40 10.78 24.94
C GLY A 44 -4.90 10.89 24.68
N ILE A 45 -4.43 10.65 23.46
CA ILE A 45 -3.04 10.88 23.06
C ILE A 45 -2.92 12.25 22.37
N ASP A 46 -1.91 13.01 22.74
CA ASP A 46 -1.50 14.25 22.09
C ASP A 46 -0.32 13.94 21.14
N TRP A 47 -0.66 13.66 19.87
CA TRP A 47 0.32 13.32 18.84
C TRP A 47 1.08 14.57 18.41
N VAL A 48 2.41 14.47 18.49
CA VAL A 48 3.35 15.52 18.07
C VAL A 48 4.32 14.98 17.01
N GLN A 49 5.14 15.85 16.45
CA GLN A 49 6.30 15.49 15.62
C GLN A 49 7.57 15.93 16.36
N ALA A 50 8.07 15.12 17.26
CA ALA A 50 9.23 15.42 18.08
C ALA A 50 10.48 14.64 17.65
N ILE A 51 10.30 13.42 17.09
CA ILE A 51 11.43 12.55 16.76
C ILE A 51 12.11 13.03 15.48
N SER A 52 13.43 13.18 15.56
CA SER A 52 14.32 13.40 14.42
C SER A 52 15.49 12.42 14.51
N VAL A 53 15.67 11.59 13.49
CA VAL A 53 16.77 10.62 13.42
C VAL A 53 17.96 11.26 12.71
N SER A 54 19.12 11.27 13.35
CA SER A 54 20.36 11.79 12.82
C SER A 54 21.28 10.73 12.21
N SER A 55 21.11 9.47 12.60
CA SER A 55 21.85 8.32 12.08
C SER A 55 21.10 7.03 12.35
N PRO A 56 21.08 6.05 11.42
CA PRO A 56 21.53 6.18 10.03
C PRO A 56 20.61 7.11 9.21
N ALA A 57 21.00 7.47 8.00
CA ALA A 57 20.17 8.28 7.12
C ALA A 57 18.93 7.47 6.67
N TYR A 58 17.82 8.16 6.44
CA TYR A 58 16.62 7.54 5.86
C TYR A 58 16.92 6.92 4.51
N CYS A 59 16.27 5.80 4.19
CA CYS A 59 16.40 5.07 2.95
C CYS A 59 17.85 4.59 2.65
N SER A 60 18.71 4.49 3.68
CA SER A 60 20.09 4.03 3.51
C SER A 60 20.24 2.51 3.68
N ASP A 61 21.29 1.98 3.10
CA ASP A 61 21.72 0.61 3.29
C ASP A 61 22.40 0.45 4.65
N ILE A 62 22.11 -0.67 5.33
CA ILE A 62 22.70 -1.02 6.62
C ILE A 62 23.18 -2.48 6.63
N LYS A 63 24.12 -2.80 7.52
CA LYS A 63 24.62 -4.16 7.75
C LYS A 63 25.31 -4.25 9.12
N GLY A 64 25.21 -5.40 9.79
CA GLY A 64 25.84 -5.65 11.08
C GLY A 64 25.30 -4.74 12.18
N ASP A 65 26.18 -4.25 13.05
CA ASP A 65 25.84 -3.35 14.14
C ASP A 65 25.74 -1.90 13.67
N VAL A 66 24.55 -1.31 13.80
CA VAL A 66 24.25 0.06 13.37
C VAL A 66 23.88 0.92 14.57
N THR A 67 24.62 1.99 14.81
CA THR A 67 24.26 2.95 15.87
C THR A 67 23.14 3.86 15.35
N VAL A 68 21.97 3.78 16.01
CA VAL A 68 20.84 4.66 15.76
C VAL A 68 20.89 5.81 16.76
N ASN A 69 20.96 7.05 16.25
CA ASN A 69 20.94 8.27 17.03
C ASN A 69 19.71 9.10 16.65
N PHE A 70 18.98 9.57 17.64
CA PHE A 70 17.81 10.39 17.44
C PHE A 70 17.61 11.39 18.57
N SER A 71 16.78 12.40 18.32
CA SER A 71 16.29 13.32 19.34
C SER A 71 14.77 13.35 19.32
N ALA A 72 14.16 13.49 20.49
CA ALA A 72 12.72 13.65 20.70
C ALA A 72 12.49 14.69 21.83
N PRO A 73 12.70 15.99 21.57
CA PRO A 73 12.60 17.03 22.57
C PRO A 73 11.26 17.02 23.32
N GLY A 74 11.32 17.06 24.64
CA GLY A 74 10.14 17.02 25.51
C GLY A 74 9.58 15.61 25.78
N MET A 75 10.22 14.57 25.27
CA MET A 75 9.95 13.18 25.60
C MET A 75 10.93 12.67 26.67
N THR A 76 10.51 11.67 27.44
CA THR A 76 11.31 11.10 28.52
C THR A 76 11.69 9.64 28.26
N LYS A 77 10.90 8.94 27.43
CA LYS A 77 11.12 7.52 27.12
C LYS A 77 10.96 7.26 25.64
N ALA A 78 11.68 6.26 25.14
CA ALA A 78 11.49 5.76 23.81
C ALA A 78 11.59 4.21 23.77
N GLU A 79 10.90 3.64 22.79
CA GLU A 79 10.99 2.24 22.43
C GLU A 79 11.22 2.15 20.92
N ALA A 80 12.12 1.27 20.51
CA ALA A 80 12.34 1.00 19.10
C ALA A 80 11.90 -0.43 18.76
N LEU A 81 11.25 -0.60 17.63
CA LEU A 81 10.67 -1.86 17.15
C LEU A 81 11.02 -2.08 15.70
N CYS A 82 11.22 -3.34 15.36
CA CYS A 82 11.39 -3.78 13.98
C CYS A 82 10.57 -5.06 13.77
N TRP A 83 9.88 -5.14 12.64
CA TRP A 83 9.16 -6.34 12.29
C TRP A 83 10.13 -7.51 12.10
N GLN A 84 9.76 -8.67 12.61
CA GLN A 84 10.52 -9.89 12.54
C GLN A 84 9.68 -10.99 11.89
N GLN A 85 10.23 -11.64 10.88
CA GLN A 85 9.59 -12.79 10.23
C GLN A 85 9.30 -13.89 11.25
N PRO A 86 8.19 -14.65 11.12
CA PRO A 86 7.95 -15.82 11.94
C PRO A 86 9.09 -16.83 11.81
N ALA A 87 9.50 -17.42 12.94
CA ALA A 87 10.38 -18.57 12.93
C ALA A 87 9.65 -19.80 12.36
N GLU A 88 10.39 -20.74 11.78
CA GLU A 88 9.81 -22.00 11.32
C GLU A 88 9.11 -22.73 12.49
N GLY A 89 7.83 -23.03 12.30
CA GLY A 89 6.98 -23.64 13.35
C GLY A 89 6.32 -22.67 14.31
N ASP A 90 6.48 -21.36 14.11
CA ASP A 90 5.72 -20.34 14.86
C ASP A 90 4.23 -20.42 14.44
N SER A 91 3.31 -20.32 15.39
CA SER A 91 1.87 -20.27 15.08
C SER A 91 1.41 -18.94 14.51
N ASP A 92 2.33 -18.01 14.34
CA ASP A 92 2.09 -16.64 13.90
C ASP A 92 2.65 -16.42 12.50
N ASP A 93 1.84 -16.78 11.50
CA ASP A 93 2.21 -16.71 10.08
C ASP A 93 2.53 -15.29 9.57
N TRP A 94 2.17 -14.26 10.36
CA TRP A 94 2.32 -12.84 9.97
C TRP A 94 3.56 -12.16 10.55
N GLY A 95 4.34 -12.85 11.37
CA GLY A 95 5.45 -12.25 12.09
C GLY A 95 5.01 -11.31 13.22
N ARG A 96 5.96 -10.64 13.80
CA ARG A 96 5.75 -9.77 14.97
C ARG A 96 6.73 -8.61 14.98
N ASP A 97 6.37 -7.52 15.64
CA ASP A 97 7.32 -6.50 16.01
C ASP A 97 8.19 -6.99 17.17
N ALA A 98 9.49 -7.01 16.95
CA ALA A 98 10.47 -7.25 18.01
C ALA A 98 10.88 -5.91 18.63
N VAL A 99 10.84 -5.82 19.94
CA VAL A 99 11.42 -4.69 20.67
C VAL A 99 12.94 -4.79 20.60
N VAL A 100 13.56 -3.84 19.90
CA VAL A 100 15.02 -3.79 19.71
C VAL A 100 15.73 -2.90 20.72
N ALA A 101 15.03 -1.91 21.28
CA ALA A 101 15.54 -1.07 22.36
C ALA A 101 14.42 -0.47 23.22
N LYS A 102 14.69 -0.27 24.52
CA LYS A 102 13.91 0.57 25.44
C LYS A 102 14.86 1.53 26.13
N LEU A 103 14.53 2.81 26.13
CA LEU A 103 15.42 3.88 26.51
C LEU A 103 14.73 4.89 27.43
N ASP A 104 15.43 5.31 28.47
CA ASP A 104 15.18 6.60 29.08
C ASP A 104 16.00 7.65 28.30
N LEU A 105 15.35 8.73 27.88
CA LEU A 105 16.00 9.78 27.12
C LEU A 105 16.74 10.75 28.05
N ASP A 106 17.79 11.39 27.55
CA ASP A 106 18.49 12.41 28.34
C ASP A 106 17.61 13.66 28.53
N SER A 107 18.06 14.62 29.32
CA SER A 107 17.32 15.85 29.62
C SER A 107 17.00 16.72 28.41
N SER A 108 17.68 16.51 27.29
CA SER A 108 17.44 17.15 26.01
C SER A 108 16.55 16.31 25.08
N GLY A 109 16.16 15.10 25.51
CA GLY A 109 15.36 14.16 24.70
C GLY A 109 16.19 13.35 23.69
N ASN A 110 17.51 13.26 23.86
CA ASN A 110 18.33 12.45 22.97
C ASN A 110 18.33 10.99 23.39
N GLY A 111 18.36 10.11 22.40
CA GLY A 111 18.47 8.66 22.55
C GLY A 111 19.47 8.07 21.55
N SER A 112 20.12 6.98 21.96
CA SER A 112 21.02 6.21 21.13
C SER A 112 20.96 4.74 21.49
N PHE A 113 20.98 3.85 20.48
CA PHE A 113 21.06 2.41 20.67
C PHE A 113 21.75 1.74 19.49
N VAL A 114 22.20 0.50 19.71
CA VAL A 114 22.76 -0.34 18.64
C VAL A 114 21.65 -1.24 18.10
N PHE A 115 21.40 -1.15 16.79
CA PHE A 115 20.53 -2.04 16.07
C PHE A 115 21.36 -3.14 15.40
N HIS A 116 21.10 -4.40 15.74
CA HIS A 116 21.79 -5.57 15.22
C HIS A 116 21.09 -6.05 13.93
N ALA A 117 21.40 -5.41 12.80
CA ALA A 117 20.68 -5.62 11.55
C ALA A 117 20.72 -7.08 11.03
N ASP A 118 21.83 -7.81 11.30
CA ASP A 118 21.98 -9.19 10.85
C ASP A 118 21.02 -10.19 11.58
N GLN A 119 20.33 -9.75 12.63
CA GLN A 119 19.28 -10.53 13.30
C GLN A 119 17.91 -10.41 12.64
N PHE A 120 17.77 -9.54 11.62
CA PHE A 120 16.54 -9.24 10.92
C PHE A 120 16.63 -9.68 9.47
N PRO A 121 15.50 -9.84 8.77
CA PRO A 121 15.50 -10.26 7.37
C PRO A 121 16.36 -9.36 6.47
N ASN A 122 16.98 -9.94 5.45
CA ASN A 122 17.60 -9.20 4.38
C ASN A 122 16.54 -8.44 3.56
N GLY A 123 16.84 -7.23 3.15
CA GLY A 123 15.95 -6.42 2.30
C GLY A 123 15.37 -5.19 3.00
N PRO A 124 14.25 -4.66 2.49
CA PRO A 124 13.59 -3.49 3.08
C PRO A 124 13.11 -3.78 4.50
N ILE A 125 13.47 -2.93 5.44
CA ILE A 125 13.00 -2.99 6.82
C ILE A 125 12.57 -1.62 7.31
N ILE A 126 11.60 -1.62 8.23
CA ILE A 126 11.12 -0.42 8.90
C ILE A 126 11.47 -0.52 10.39
N LEU A 127 12.28 0.40 10.87
CA LEU A 127 12.59 0.56 12.28
C LEU A 127 11.70 1.69 12.83
N ARG A 128 10.74 1.34 13.69
CA ARG A 128 9.86 2.32 14.32
C ARG A 128 10.43 2.78 15.66
N ILE A 129 10.53 4.08 15.84
CA ILE A 129 10.90 4.71 17.11
C ILE A 129 9.63 5.36 17.65
N HIS A 130 9.17 4.89 18.79
CA HIS A 130 8.04 5.42 19.52
C HIS A 130 8.56 6.15 20.76
N ALA A 131 8.31 7.45 20.85
CA ALA A 131 8.70 8.26 22.00
C ALA A 131 7.48 8.83 22.74
N LYS A 132 7.59 8.94 24.08
CA LYS A 132 6.52 9.47 24.93
C LYS A 132 7.08 10.32 26.07
N ASP A 133 6.27 11.31 26.52
CA ASP A 133 6.50 12.01 27.77
C ASP A 133 5.85 11.23 28.95
N GLU A 134 5.89 11.78 30.14
CA GLU A 134 5.16 11.23 31.30
C GLU A 134 3.67 11.58 31.30
N GLY A 135 3.22 12.40 30.36
CA GLY A 135 1.84 12.83 30.20
C GLY A 135 1.13 12.12 29.05
N LYS A 136 0.72 12.92 28.05
CA LYS A 136 -0.08 12.42 26.91
C LYS A 136 0.61 12.58 25.57
N LYS A 137 1.77 13.23 25.51
CA LYS A 137 2.47 13.46 24.25
C LYS A 137 3.15 12.20 23.80
N GLN A 138 2.93 11.85 22.56
CA GLN A 138 3.57 10.72 21.90
C GLN A 138 3.93 11.08 20.46
N ASP A 139 4.95 10.42 19.96
CA ASP A 139 5.35 10.48 18.56
C ASP A 139 5.86 9.14 18.08
N VAL A 140 5.66 8.86 16.81
CA VAL A 140 6.23 7.72 16.11
C VAL A 140 6.91 8.17 14.85
N CYS A 141 8.11 7.66 14.63
CA CYS A 141 8.86 7.85 13.42
C CYS A 141 9.24 6.50 12.83
N GLU A 142 8.91 6.28 11.57
CA GLU A 142 9.30 5.11 10.81
C GLU A 142 10.58 5.42 10.04
N LEU A 143 11.69 4.80 10.46
CA LEU A 143 12.97 4.87 9.76
C LEU A 143 13.06 3.73 8.77
N GLN A 144 12.89 4.04 7.50
CA GLN A 144 13.01 3.08 6.41
C GLN A 144 14.48 2.86 6.07
N LEU A 145 14.87 1.58 5.98
CA LEU A 145 16.24 1.14 5.73
C LEU A 145 16.24 -0.05 4.77
N PHE A 146 17.37 -0.30 4.12
CA PHE A 146 17.61 -1.53 3.39
C PHE A 146 18.69 -2.35 4.10
N ASN A 147 18.30 -3.52 4.64
CA ASN A 147 19.21 -4.41 5.35
C ASN A 147 19.96 -5.32 4.38
N GLN A 148 21.24 -5.06 4.18
CA GLN A 148 22.14 -5.92 3.39
C GLN A 148 22.65 -7.13 4.17
N GLY A 149 22.44 -7.16 5.50
CA GLY A 149 22.73 -8.29 6.37
C GLY A 149 21.53 -9.24 6.50
N GLY A 150 21.58 -10.13 7.47
CA GLY A 150 20.50 -11.06 7.77
C GLY A 150 20.26 -12.15 6.74
N ALA A 151 19.29 -13.01 7.02
CA ALA A 151 18.95 -14.12 6.14
C ALA A 151 17.96 -13.68 5.05
N ALA A 152 18.12 -14.21 3.84
CA ALA A 152 17.10 -14.09 2.81
C ALA A 152 15.82 -14.80 3.27
N TRP A 153 14.69 -14.24 2.93
CA TRP A 153 13.39 -14.78 3.31
C TRP A 153 12.41 -14.62 2.15
N ASN A 154 11.30 -15.33 2.21
CA ASN A 154 10.19 -15.35 1.27
C ASN A 154 10.12 -14.13 0.31
N GLN A 155 10.76 -14.27 -0.86
CA GLN A 155 10.94 -13.24 -1.87
C GLN A 155 10.53 -13.78 -3.24
N GLY A 156 10.00 -12.89 -4.09
CA GLY A 156 9.58 -13.19 -5.45
C GLY A 156 8.28 -13.99 -5.54
N VAL A 157 7.92 -14.34 -6.76
CA VAL A 157 6.67 -15.07 -7.04
C VAL A 157 6.68 -16.45 -6.37
N PRO A 158 5.72 -16.74 -5.49
CA PRO A 158 5.60 -18.07 -4.88
C PRO A 158 5.44 -19.17 -5.93
N LYS A 159 5.98 -20.35 -5.63
CA LYS A 159 5.85 -21.52 -6.53
C LYS A 159 4.44 -22.11 -6.57
N THR A 160 3.63 -21.79 -5.57
CA THR A 160 2.23 -22.25 -5.47
C THR A 160 1.30 -21.12 -5.90
N ASP A 161 0.24 -21.51 -6.59
CA ASP A 161 -0.83 -20.57 -6.92
C ASP A 161 -1.60 -20.20 -5.65
N PRO A 162 -2.09 -18.93 -5.54
CA PRO A 162 -2.92 -18.53 -4.42
C PRO A 162 -4.25 -19.30 -4.45
N PRO A 163 -4.88 -19.53 -3.28
CA PRO A 163 -6.16 -20.24 -3.20
C PRO A 163 -7.23 -19.67 -4.14
N ALA A 164 -7.29 -18.35 -4.28
CA ALA A 164 -8.26 -17.68 -5.15
C ALA A 164 -8.02 -17.88 -6.65
N ALA A 165 -6.82 -18.32 -7.07
CA ALA A 165 -6.48 -18.60 -8.47
C ALA A 165 -6.37 -20.10 -8.78
N GLN A 166 -6.82 -20.98 -7.89
CA GLN A 166 -6.76 -22.42 -8.10
C GLN A 166 -7.46 -22.84 -9.39
N GLY A 167 -6.75 -23.60 -10.24
CA GLY A 167 -7.25 -24.04 -11.54
C GLY A 167 -7.19 -22.97 -12.65
N MET A 168 -6.72 -21.76 -12.37
CA MET A 168 -6.46 -20.74 -13.38
C MET A 168 -5.07 -20.91 -13.99
N LYS A 169 -4.86 -20.32 -15.16
CA LYS A 169 -3.56 -20.26 -15.85
C LYS A 169 -2.86 -18.96 -15.51
N LEU A 170 -1.61 -19.05 -15.04
CA LEU A 170 -0.73 -17.89 -14.92
C LEU A 170 -0.52 -17.25 -16.30
N LEU A 171 -0.98 -16.03 -16.46
CA LEU A 171 -0.87 -15.26 -17.69
C LEU A 171 0.36 -14.36 -17.70
N PHE A 172 0.65 -13.74 -16.56
CA PHE A 172 1.73 -12.77 -16.38
C PHE A 172 2.27 -12.87 -14.96
N ALA A 173 3.60 -12.77 -14.81
CA ALA A 173 4.25 -12.58 -13.53
C ALA A 173 5.54 -11.79 -13.71
N ASP A 174 5.83 -10.91 -12.77
CA ASP A 174 7.08 -10.19 -12.66
C ASP A 174 7.49 -10.12 -11.19
N ASP A 175 8.65 -10.64 -10.86
CA ASP A 175 9.25 -10.62 -9.53
C ASP A 175 10.47 -9.67 -9.47
N PHE A 176 10.61 -8.81 -10.47
CA PHE A 176 11.61 -7.76 -10.55
C PHE A 176 13.07 -8.22 -10.32
N ASN A 177 13.35 -9.51 -10.55
CA ASN A 177 14.69 -10.09 -10.37
C ASN A 177 15.62 -9.88 -11.56
N GLY A 178 15.16 -9.20 -12.60
CA GLY A 178 15.86 -8.86 -13.84
C GLY A 178 15.90 -7.36 -14.13
N PRO A 179 16.52 -6.95 -15.24
CA PRO A 179 16.53 -5.56 -15.66
C PRO A 179 15.13 -4.99 -15.81
N LEU A 180 14.86 -3.84 -15.21
CA LEU A 180 13.57 -3.18 -15.29
C LEU A 180 13.21 -2.81 -16.73
N SER A 181 12.02 -3.20 -17.16
CA SER A 181 11.46 -2.93 -18.48
C SER A 181 10.36 -1.87 -18.40
N ILE A 182 10.76 -0.60 -18.30
CA ILE A 182 9.90 0.57 -18.10
C ILE A 182 10.22 1.64 -19.14
N SER A 183 9.20 2.29 -19.70
CA SER A 183 9.37 3.46 -20.57
C SER A 183 8.21 4.47 -20.36
N GLY A 184 8.43 5.74 -20.77
CA GLY A 184 7.42 6.80 -20.61
C GLY A 184 6.14 6.57 -21.42
N SER A 185 6.18 5.75 -22.47
CA SER A 185 5.02 5.43 -23.31
C SER A 185 4.58 3.97 -23.24
N GLY A 186 5.35 3.11 -22.59
CA GLY A 186 5.16 1.66 -22.58
C GLY A 186 5.68 0.95 -23.83
N ASN A 187 5.97 1.68 -24.91
CA ASN A 187 6.44 1.09 -26.17
C ASN A 187 7.77 0.34 -25.93
N ASP A 188 7.84 -0.89 -26.41
CA ASP A 188 9.01 -1.78 -26.26
C ASP A 188 9.42 -2.02 -24.78
N ALA A 189 8.46 -1.89 -23.85
CA ALA A 189 8.67 -2.13 -22.42
C ALA A 189 7.49 -2.90 -21.81
N THR A 190 7.74 -3.53 -20.66
CA THR A 190 6.68 -4.20 -19.88
C THR A 190 5.73 -3.18 -19.26
N TYR A 191 6.24 -2.03 -18.82
CA TYR A 191 5.45 -1.03 -18.11
C TYR A 191 5.60 0.36 -18.73
N GLN A 192 4.51 1.13 -18.62
CA GLN A 192 4.53 2.56 -18.81
C GLN A 192 4.66 3.27 -17.46
N SER A 193 5.50 4.32 -17.38
CA SER A 193 5.71 5.12 -16.15
C SER A 193 4.78 6.31 -15.98
N HIS A 194 3.67 6.33 -16.73
CA HIS A 194 2.62 7.35 -16.66
C HIS A 194 1.24 6.74 -16.81
N ILE A 195 0.21 7.49 -16.44
CA ILE A 195 -1.17 7.12 -16.72
C ILE A 195 -1.38 7.06 -18.23
N PRO A 196 -1.90 5.96 -18.81
CA PRO A 196 -1.97 5.78 -20.28
C PRO A 196 -2.71 6.90 -21.01
N GLY A 197 -3.75 7.44 -20.42
CA GLY A 197 -4.52 8.55 -20.96
C GLY A 197 -4.00 9.94 -20.61
N GLY A 198 -2.93 10.05 -19.84
CA GLY A 198 -2.44 11.27 -19.24
C GLY A 198 -3.28 11.74 -18.06
N GLY A 199 -2.87 12.82 -17.42
CA GLY A 199 -3.58 13.38 -16.27
C GLY A 199 -3.14 12.73 -14.95
N ASP A 200 -1.83 12.70 -14.71
CA ASP A 200 -1.26 12.25 -13.45
C ASP A 200 -1.96 12.94 -12.26
N PHE A 201 -2.36 12.13 -11.28
CA PHE A 201 -3.16 12.57 -10.15
C PHE A 201 -2.35 12.87 -8.90
N SER A 202 -1.08 12.46 -8.85
CA SER A 202 -0.19 12.64 -7.70
C SER A 202 0.29 14.10 -7.58
N GLY A 203 0.46 14.57 -6.35
CA GLY A 203 1.04 15.87 -6.06
C GLY A 203 2.56 15.91 -6.24
N LEU A 204 3.26 14.79 -6.06
CA LEU A 204 4.61 14.57 -6.60
C LEU A 204 4.47 14.05 -8.03
N PRO A 205 5.11 14.67 -9.04
CA PRO A 205 5.03 14.20 -10.42
C PRO A 205 5.48 12.74 -10.57
N PHE A 206 4.74 11.95 -11.34
CA PHE A 206 5.24 10.70 -11.88
C PHE A 206 6.30 11.02 -12.93
N THR A 207 7.46 10.39 -12.83
CA THR A 207 8.62 10.70 -13.67
C THR A 207 9.15 9.47 -14.41
N ASP A 208 9.85 9.74 -15.50
CA ASP A 208 10.34 8.71 -16.40
C ASP A 208 11.48 7.86 -15.84
N TYR A 209 11.45 6.58 -16.15
CA TYR A 209 12.60 5.70 -16.00
C TYR A 209 13.77 6.17 -16.87
N LYS A 210 14.98 6.14 -16.32
CA LYS A 210 16.22 6.67 -16.95
C LYS A 210 16.22 8.19 -17.18
N GLY A 211 15.24 8.93 -16.68
CA GLY A 211 15.27 10.39 -16.64
C GLY A 211 16.12 10.91 -15.49
N PRO A 212 16.34 12.24 -15.40
CA PRO A 212 17.12 12.85 -14.32
C PRO A 212 16.49 12.70 -12.94
N LEU A 213 15.19 12.45 -12.88
CA LEU A 213 14.41 12.23 -11.66
C LEU A 213 13.84 10.81 -11.62
N ASN A 214 14.56 9.84 -12.17
CA ASN A 214 14.15 8.43 -12.22
C ASN A 214 13.78 7.91 -10.83
N PRO A 215 12.51 7.50 -10.59
CA PRO A 215 12.09 6.98 -9.31
C PRO A 215 12.29 5.46 -9.18
N PHE A 216 12.69 4.77 -10.25
CA PHE A 216 12.71 3.32 -10.28
C PHE A 216 14.12 2.76 -10.18
N SER A 217 14.31 1.78 -9.32
CA SER A 217 15.52 0.98 -9.28
C SER A 217 15.20 -0.46 -8.91
N GLN A 218 16.00 -1.38 -9.43
CA GLN A 218 16.04 -2.76 -8.95
C GLN A 218 17.08 -2.85 -7.84
N VAL A 219 16.67 -3.37 -6.68
CA VAL A 219 17.57 -3.61 -5.56
C VAL A 219 17.33 -5.03 -5.05
N GLY A 220 18.31 -5.91 -5.19
CA GLY A 220 18.11 -7.33 -4.95
C GLY A 220 17.05 -7.91 -5.89
N THR A 221 15.98 -8.46 -5.33
CA THR A 221 14.82 -9.01 -6.05
C THR A 221 13.57 -8.13 -5.89
N TRP A 222 13.75 -6.85 -5.64
CA TRP A 222 12.62 -5.92 -5.47
C TRP A 222 12.70 -4.76 -6.47
N LEU A 223 11.55 -4.32 -6.92
CA LEU A 223 11.41 -2.99 -7.48
C LEU A 223 11.31 -1.99 -6.33
N ARG A 224 12.18 -0.98 -6.32
CA ARG A 224 12.06 0.20 -5.49
C ARG A 224 11.42 1.32 -6.28
N ILE A 225 10.34 1.91 -5.76
CA ILE A 225 9.76 3.17 -6.22
C ILE A 225 10.14 4.24 -5.19
N HIS A 226 11.04 5.12 -5.57
CA HIS A 226 11.60 6.16 -4.71
C HIS A 226 10.88 7.49 -4.91
N ALA A 227 10.18 7.95 -3.89
CA ALA A 227 9.63 9.30 -3.85
C ALA A 227 10.67 10.27 -3.25
N SER A 228 10.83 11.43 -3.88
CA SER A 228 11.78 12.45 -3.44
C SER A 228 11.17 13.84 -3.59
N LYS A 229 11.35 14.68 -2.57
CA LYS A 229 10.89 16.09 -2.57
C LYS A 229 11.95 17.01 -1.98
N PRO A 230 13.09 17.23 -2.66
CA PRO A 230 14.06 18.21 -2.24
C PRO A 230 13.43 19.61 -2.10
N GLU A 231 13.93 20.38 -1.15
CA GLU A 231 13.43 21.75 -0.92
C GLU A 231 13.46 22.60 -2.19
N GLY A 232 12.40 23.36 -2.43
CA GLY A 232 12.26 24.20 -3.62
C GLY A 232 11.95 23.48 -4.92
N THR A 233 11.79 22.15 -4.92
CA THR A 233 11.45 21.35 -6.11
C THR A 233 10.01 20.87 -6.10
N LYS A 234 9.54 20.38 -7.27
CA LYS A 234 8.26 19.64 -7.37
C LYS A 234 8.37 18.24 -6.81
N GLY A 235 9.59 17.70 -6.71
CA GLY A 235 9.85 16.30 -6.36
C GLY A 235 9.56 15.34 -7.51
N SER A 236 9.57 14.04 -7.17
CA SER A 236 9.28 12.94 -8.11
C SER A 236 8.77 11.74 -7.36
N THR A 237 8.00 10.91 -8.05
CA THR A 237 7.58 9.57 -7.63
C THR A 237 7.27 8.72 -8.85
N GLY A 238 6.76 7.50 -8.69
CA GLY A 238 6.55 6.57 -9.79
C GLY A 238 5.20 5.88 -9.81
N VAL A 239 4.77 5.55 -11.03
CA VAL A 239 3.66 4.65 -11.35
C VAL A 239 4.10 3.67 -12.42
N LEU A 240 3.64 2.43 -12.32
CA LEU A 240 3.74 1.41 -13.36
C LEU A 240 2.35 1.08 -13.87
N SER A 241 2.15 1.19 -15.16
CA SER A 241 0.93 0.76 -15.84
C SER A 241 1.23 -0.42 -16.76
N SER A 242 0.42 -1.48 -16.68
CA SER A 242 0.47 -2.60 -17.63
C SER A 242 -0.19 -2.29 -18.96
N LEU A 243 -1.02 -1.24 -19.05
CA LEU A 243 -1.57 -0.70 -20.30
C LEU A 243 -0.66 0.43 -20.78
N HIS A 244 -0.39 0.46 -22.09
CA HIS A 244 0.48 1.41 -22.73
C HIS A 244 -0.29 2.51 -23.47
N LYS A 245 0.37 3.62 -23.73
CA LYS A 245 -0.21 4.79 -24.39
C LYS A 245 -0.81 4.48 -25.77
N ASP A 246 -0.27 3.51 -26.49
CA ASP A 246 -0.76 3.06 -27.79
C ASP A 246 -1.94 2.08 -27.70
N GLY A 247 -2.35 1.71 -26.48
CA GLY A 247 -3.43 0.78 -26.19
C GLY A 247 -3.02 -0.69 -26.17
N THR A 248 -1.76 -1.03 -26.40
CA THR A 248 -1.21 -2.37 -26.12
C THR A 248 -1.07 -2.56 -24.60
N ALA A 249 -0.88 -3.79 -24.15
CA ALA A 249 -0.72 -4.08 -22.74
C ALA A 249 0.18 -5.30 -22.51
N SER A 250 0.99 -5.28 -21.46
CA SER A 250 1.79 -6.43 -21.03
C SER A 250 0.94 -7.48 -20.30
N ALA A 251 -0.11 -7.02 -19.60
CA ALA A 251 -1.06 -7.90 -18.93
C ALA A 251 -2.49 -7.37 -19.17
N LEU A 252 -3.29 -8.15 -19.87
CA LEU A 252 -4.68 -7.84 -20.19
C LEU A 252 -5.50 -9.13 -20.16
N THR A 253 -6.52 -9.21 -19.32
CA THR A 253 -7.34 -10.43 -19.21
C THR A 253 -8.79 -10.11 -18.90
N LYS A 254 -9.69 -11.04 -19.25
CA LYS A 254 -11.13 -10.97 -18.96
C LYS A 254 -11.50 -11.91 -17.83
N VAL A 255 -12.69 -11.71 -17.28
CA VAL A 255 -13.27 -12.60 -16.26
C VAL A 255 -13.50 -14.02 -16.82
N PRO A 256 -13.32 -15.09 -16.02
CA PRO A 256 -12.79 -15.05 -14.67
C PRO A 256 -11.27 -14.79 -14.66
N CYS A 257 -10.81 -13.96 -13.74
CA CYS A 257 -9.40 -13.63 -13.61
C CYS A 257 -9.04 -13.28 -12.16
N TYR A 258 -7.75 -13.39 -11.84
CA TYR A 258 -7.20 -12.99 -10.54
C TYR A 258 -5.95 -12.15 -10.74
N PHE A 259 -5.85 -11.07 -9.99
CA PHE A 259 -4.69 -10.18 -9.96
C PHE A 259 -4.17 -10.08 -8.53
N GLU A 260 -2.86 -10.05 -8.38
CA GLU A 260 -2.20 -9.97 -7.08
C GLU A 260 -0.90 -9.18 -7.17
N CYS A 261 -0.67 -8.33 -6.17
CA CYS A 261 0.58 -7.61 -5.98
C CYS A 261 1.03 -7.73 -4.53
N ARG A 262 2.33 -7.92 -4.30
CA ARG A 262 2.94 -7.92 -2.98
C ARG A 262 3.89 -6.76 -2.84
N PHE A 263 3.66 -5.91 -1.85
CA PHE A 263 4.49 -4.75 -1.61
C PHE A 263 4.55 -4.32 -0.14
N LEU A 264 5.52 -3.47 0.16
CA LEU A 264 5.72 -2.70 1.38
C LEU A 264 5.96 -1.24 0.99
N ALA A 265 5.29 -0.28 1.63
CA ALA A 265 5.51 1.15 1.37
C ALA A 265 5.68 1.92 2.66
N GLN A 266 6.57 2.90 2.71
CA GLN A 266 6.71 3.76 3.88
C GLN A 266 5.49 4.65 4.07
N SER A 267 5.04 4.75 5.31
CA SER A 267 3.98 5.65 5.73
C SER A 267 4.55 7.04 6.05
N ALA A 268 4.38 7.99 5.14
CA ALA A 268 4.76 9.38 5.33
C ALA A 268 3.54 10.29 5.04
N PRO A 269 3.45 11.51 5.64
CA PRO A 269 2.35 12.41 5.35
C PRO A 269 2.20 12.68 3.85
N GLY A 270 1.00 12.41 3.34
CA GLY A 270 0.67 12.51 1.92
C GLY A 270 0.94 11.26 1.10
N ALA A 271 1.64 10.24 1.63
CA ALA A 271 1.86 8.98 0.93
C ALA A 271 0.54 8.28 0.59
N TRP A 272 0.48 7.74 -0.62
CA TRP A 272 -0.70 7.09 -1.19
C TRP A 272 -0.28 5.93 -2.10
N PRO A 273 0.27 4.84 -1.53
CA PRO A 273 0.58 3.66 -2.32
C PRO A 273 -0.69 2.94 -2.73
N SER A 274 -0.75 2.49 -4.00
CA SER A 274 -1.91 1.83 -4.55
C SER A 274 -1.55 0.67 -5.48
N PHE A 275 -2.44 -0.32 -5.50
CA PHE A 275 -2.54 -1.33 -6.55
C PHE A 275 -3.99 -1.42 -6.98
N TYR A 276 -4.25 -1.11 -8.23
CA TYR A 276 -5.61 -1.05 -8.76
C TYR A 276 -5.70 -1.48 -10.21
N LEU A 277 -6.92 -1.84 -10.61
CA LEU A 277 -7.25 -2.31 -11.94
C LEU A 277 -8.27 -1.39 -12.59
N CYS A 278 -8.17 -1.25 -13.90
CA CYS A 278 -9.23 -0.63 -14.69
C CYS A 278 -9.74 -1.58 -15.78
N ALA A 279 -11.06 -1.62 -15.93
CA ALA A 279 -11.67 -2.29 -17.07
C ALA A 279 -11.43 -1.46 -18.33
N LYS A 280 -10.79 -2.07 -19.35
CA LYS A 280 -10.55 -1.45 -20.64
C LYS A 280 -11.78 -1.61 -21.52
N ASN A 281 -12.30 -0.52 -22.09
CA ASN A 281 -13.18 -0.56 -23.24
C ASN A 281 -12.46 0.01 -24.49
N ASP A 282 -12.94 -0.35 -25.69
CA ASP A 282 -12.30 0.04 -26.94
C ASP A 282 -12.35 1.57 -27.19
N GLN A 283 -13.21 2.30 -26.51
CA GLN A 283 -13.40 3.74 -26.67
C GLN A 283 -12.53 4.54 -25.72
N ASP A 284 -12.15 3.99 -24.57
CA ASP A 284 -11.50 4.74 -23.48
C ASP A 284 -9.97 4.64 -23.51
N ARG A 285 -9.39 3.59 -24.05
CA ARG A 285 -7.93 3.36 -24.05
C ARG A 285 -7.23 3.64 -22.70
N GLY A 286 -7.94 3.37 -21.62
CA GLY A 286 -7.41 3.59 -20.26
C GLY A 286 -7.40 5.05 -19.80
N THR A 287 -8.24 5.89 -20.36
CA THR A 287 -8.46 7.25 -19.86
C THR A 287 -9.76 7.32 -19.08
N ASN A 288 -9.84 8.18 -18.06
CA ASN A 288 -11.08 8.43 -17.28
C ASN A 288 -12.12 9.23 -18.09
N LYS A 289 -12.20 9.03 -19.41
CA LYS A 289 -13.08 9.78 -20.31
C LYS A 289 -14.31 9.03 -20.72
N GLY A 290 -14.31 7.71 -20.60
CA GLY A 290 -15.42 6.83 -20.92
C GLY A 290 -15.86 5.99 -19.72
N PRO A 291 -16.88 5.12 -19.90
CA PRO A 291 -17.30 4.17 -18.88
C PRO A 291 -16.16 3.25 -18.46
N CYS A 292 -15.86 3.20 -17.17
CA CYS A 292 -14.81 2.37 -16.61
C CYS A 292 -15.26 1.83 -15.24
N ASP A 293 -15.01 0.53 -15.01
CA ASP A 293 -14.95 -0.03 -13.65
C ASP A 293 -13.49 0.05 -13.22
N GLU A 294 -13.26 0.69 -12.07
CA GLU A 294 -11.97 0.77 -11.40
C GLU A 294 -12.07 -0.01 -10.08
N LEU A 295 -11.11 -0.89 -9.86
CA LEU A 295 -11.07 -1.77 -8.71
C LEU A 295 -9.78 -1.47 -7.94
N ASP A 296 -9.90 -0.68 -6.87
CA ASP A 296 -8.77 -0.37 -5.98
C ASP A 296 -8.61 -1.53 -5.01
N VAL A 297 -7.64 -2.40 -5.30
CA VAL A 297 -7.36 -3.57 -4.46
C VAL A 297 -6.80 -3.11 -3.14
N ILE A 298 -5.98 -2.08 -3.16
CA ILE A 298 -5.51 -1.31 -2.02
C ILE A 298 -5.27 0.14 -2.41
N GLU A 299 -5.78 1.06 -1.61
CA GLU A 299 -5.33 2.43 -1.48
C GLU A 299 -4.96 2.66 -0.01
N ALA A 300 -3.67 2.75 0.30
CA ALA A 300 -3.22 3.03 1.64
C ALA A 300 -2.80 4.50 1.79
N TYR A 301 -2.81 4.98 3.02
CA TYR A 301 -2.67 6.42 3.27
C TYR A 301 -1.71 6.69 4.43
N GLY A 302 -0.66 7.44 4.17
CA GLY A 302 0.39 7.76 5.14
C GLY A 302 0.03 8.80 6.19
N GLY A 303 -1.24 9.22 6.23
CA GLY A 303 -1.71 10.21 7.20
C GLY A 303 -1.61 11.65 6.71
N MET A 304 -2.09 12.57 7.54
CA MET A 304 -2.23 14.00 7.23
C MET A 304 -1.25 14.89 8.03
N GLY A 305 -0.24 14.29 8.63
CA GLY A 305 0.75 15.01 9.44
C GLY A 305 0.57 14.82 10.96
N PRO A 306 1.19 15.70 11.80
CA PRO A 306 1.45 15.42 13.21
C PRO A 306 0.23 15.09 14.06
N LYS A 307 -0.92 15.66 13.74
CA LYS A 307 -2.16 15.46 14.50
C LYS A 307 -3.04 14.34 13.95
N ASN A 308 -2.62 13.70 12.89
CA ASN A 308 -3.29 12.59 12.27
C ASN A 308 -2.23 11.54 11.84
N PRO A 309 -1.77 10.75 12.82
CA PRO A 309 -0.74 9.76 12.58
C PRO A 309 -1.22 8.72 11.56
N ASN A 310 -0.27 7.95 11.07
CA ASN A 310 -0.44 6.97 10.03
C ASN A 310 -1.72 6.17 10.17
N PHE A 311 -2.43 6.07 9.08
CA PHE A 311 -3.53 5.15 8.94
C PHE A 311 -2.97 3.73 8.79
N VAL A 312 -3.31 2.84 9.70
CA VAL A 312 -2.80 1.46 9.70
C VAL A 312 -3.65 0.48 8.90
N GLY A 313 -4.76 0.93 8.35
CA GLY A 313 -5.58 0.20 7.39
C GLY A 313 -5.40 0.74 5.98
N TYR A 314 -6.23 0.26 5.07
CA TYR A 314 -6.33 0.74 3.70
C TYR A 314 -7.77 0.67 3.21
N ALA A 315 -8.08 1.34 2.10
CA ALA A 315 -9.36 1.24 1.43
C ALA A 315 -9.29 0.17 0.32
N ALA A 316 -10.27 -0.73 0.28
CA ALA A 316 -10.60 -1.55 -0.88
C ALA A 316 -11.89 -1.00 -1.48
N THR A 317 -11.88 -0.66 -2.79
CA THR A 317 -12.99 0.09 -3.39
C THR A 317 -13.27 -0.36 -4.82
N SER A 318 -14.53 -0.32 -5.23
CA SER A 318 -14.93 -0.38 -6.63
C SER A 318 -15.60 0.92 -7.04
N HIS A 319 -15.08 1.53 -8.09
CA HIS A 319 -15.65 2.71 -8.72
C HIS A 319 -16.29 2.37 -10.07
N PHE A 320 -17.39 3.02 -10.37
CA PHE A 320 -18.17 2.86 -11.61
C PHE A 320 -18.26 4.21 -12.31
N TRP A 321 -17.18 4.56 -13.05
CA TRP A 321 -17.02 5.87 -13.66
C TRP A 321 -17.83 6.03 -14.94
N ALA A 322 -18.38 7.22 -15.15
CA ALA A 322 -19.03 7.66 -16.38
C ALA A 322 -20.10 6.69 -16.94
N GLN A 323 -20.59 5.76 -16.13
CA GLN A 323 -21.63 4.82 -16.55
C GLN A 323 -22.99 5.52 -16.52
N PRO A 324 -23.76 5.47 -17.64
CA PRO A 324 -25.11 6.06 -17.69
C PRO A 324 -26.09 5.35 -16.75
N VAL A 325 -25.88 4.06 -16.50
CA VAL A 325 -26.62 3.25 -15.52
C VAL A 325 -25.60 2.56 -14.63
N LYS A 326 -25.62 2.89 -13.35
CA LYS A 326 -24.79 2.21 -12.35
C LYS A 326 -25.40 0.84 -12.02
N PRO A 327 -24.57 -0.14 -11.54
CA PRO A 327 -25.08 -1.43 -11.11
C PRO A 327 -26.20 -1.30 -10.09
N ALA A 328 -27.31 -2.01 -10.30
CA ALA A 328 -28.52 -1.90 -9.45
C ALA A 328 -28.23 -2.25 -8.00
N TRP A 329 -27.37 -3.23 -7.76
CA TRP A 329 -27.01 -3.70 -6.42
C TRP A 329 -26.34 -2.64 -5.53
N LEU A 330 -25.77 -1.56 -6.10
CA LEU A 330 -25.17 -0.45 -5.33
C LEU A 330 -26.20 0.28 -4.43
N THR A 331 -27.49 0.21 -4.79
CA THR A 331 -28.56 0.86 -4.04
C THR A 331 -29.37 -0.11 -3.18
N GLU A 332 -29.09 -1.41 -3.28
CA GLU A 332 -29.76 -2.43 -2.49
C GLU A 332 -29.37 -2.33 -1.03
N LYS A 333 -30.37 -2.43 -0.16
CA LYS A 333 -30.19 -2.30 1.29
C LYS A 333 -30.67 -3.54 2.01
N GLY A 334 -29.91 -3.96 3.01
CA GLY A 334 -30.32 -4.99 3.95
C GLY A 334 -31.43 -4.51 4.90
N PRO A 335 -31.95 -5.42 5.72
CA PRO A 335 -32.99 -5.09 6.72
C PRO A 335 -32.57 -4.02 7.74
N ASP A 336 -31.29 -3.83 7.95
CA ASP A 336 -30.69 -2.82 8.82
C ASP A 336 -30.50 -1.45 8.14
N GLY A 337 -30.90 -1.32 6.87
CA GLY A 337 -30.76 -0.10 6.07
C GLY A 337 -29.36 0.16 5.50
N LYS A 338 -28.40 -0.72 5.77
CA LYS A 338 -27.04 -0.63 5.20
C LYS A 338 -26.99 -1.21 3.79
N PRO A 339 -25.98 -0.83 2.96
CA PRO A 339 -25.77 -1.49 1.67
C PRO A 339 -25.70 -3.01 1.83
N LEU A 340 -26.49 -3.72 1.03
CA LEU A 340 -26.45 -5.19 1.01
C LEU A 340 -25.11 -5.69 0.42
N HIS A 341 -24.62 -4.98 -0.58
CA HIS A 341 -23.37 -5.23 -1.29
C HIS A 341 -22.51 -3.96 -1.25
N PRO A 342 -21.64 -3.79 -0.24
CA PRO A 342 -20.76 -2.62 -0.18
C PRO A 342 -19.74 -2.65 -1.31
N ALA A 343 -19.61 -1.54 -2.03
CA ALA A 343 -18.55 -1.36 -3.04
C ALA A 343 -17.26 -0.75 -2.45
N HIS A 344 -17.24 -0.49 -1.15
CA HIS A 344 -16.11 0.09 -0.43
C HIS A 344 -16.01 -0.51 0.96
N ARG A 345 -14.79 -0.72 1.40
CA ARG A 345 -14.47 -1.12 2.77
C ARG A 345 -13.14 -0.54 3.21
N ASP A 346 -13.15 0.12 4.38
CA ASP A 346 -11.92 0.34 5.15
C ASP A 346 -11.50 -0.99 5.78
N VAL A 347 -10.33 -1.49 5.39
CA VAL A 347 -9.77 -2.76 5.85
C VAL A 347 -8.73 -2.45 6.93
N PRO A 348 -9.04 -2.71 8.22
CA PRO A 348 -8.03 -2.58 9.26
C PRO A 348 -7.04 -3.73 9.15
N MET A 349 -5.73 -3.44 9.20
CA MET A 349 -4.69 -4.49 9.20
C MET A 349 -4.80 -5.43 10.42
N THR A 350 -5.46 -4.98 11.49
CA THR A 350 -5.86 -5.81 12.64
C THR A 350 -6.74 -7.01 12.27
N THR A 351 -7.32 -7.03 11.07
CA THR A 351 -8.03 -8.19 10.51
C THR A 351 -7.16 -9.46 10.53
N LEU A 352 -5.84 -9.29 10.39
CA LEU A 352 -4.86 -10.37 10.42
C LEU A 352 -4.22 -10.59 11.81
N GLY A 353 -4.84 -10.11 12.88
CA GLY A 353 -4.32 -10.27 14.24
C GLY A 353 -3.50 -9.08 14.77
N GLY A 354 -3.39 -7.99 14.02
CA GLY A 354 -2.89 -6.71 14.51
C GLY A 354 -1.39 -6.60 14.71
N LYS A 355 -0.59 -7.44 14.05
CA LYS A 355 0.86 -7.54 14.32
C LYS A 355 1.74 -6.87 13.27
N SER A 356 1.18 -6.46 12.15
CA SER A 356 1.88 -5.80 11.05
C SER A 356 0.96 -4.82 10.33
N SER A 357 1.52 -3.96 9.50
CA SER A 357 0.78 -3.06 8.64
C SER A 357 1.42 -3.00 7.24
N TRP A 358 0.72 -2.40 6.29
CA TRP A 358 1.22 -2.17 4.94
C TRP A 358 2.54 -1.36 4.93
N SER A 359 2.87 -0.66 6.01
CA SER A 359 4.10 0.12 6.17
C SER A 359 5.18 -0.57 7.00
N THR A 360 4.94 -1.76 7.55
CA THR A 360 5.92 -2.44 8.41
C THR A 360 6.48 -3.72 7.82
N THR A 361 5.72 -4.40 6.95
CA THR A 361 6.18 -5.59 6.24
C THR A 361 5.45 -5.76 4.91
N PHE A 362 5.90 -6.72 4.11
CA PHE A 362 5.23 -7.09 2.86
C PHE A 362 3.90 -7.79 3.12
N HIS A 363 2.88 -7.37 2.41
CA HIS A 363 1.58 -8.04 2.33
C HIS A 363 1.18 -8.26 0.88
N THR A 364 0.33 -9.25 0.67
CA THR A 364 -0.23 -9.59 -0.63
C THR A 364 -1.63 -9.02 -0.74
N TYR A 365 -1.89 -8.29 -1.80
CA TYR A 365 -3.19 -7.68 -2.10
C TYR A 365 -3.70 -8.27 -3.40
N GLY A 366 -4.88 -8.91 -3.35
CA GLY A 366 -5.43 -9.63 -4.48
C GLY A 366 -6.88 -9.30 -4.76
N VAL A 367 -7.32 -9.51 -6.03
CA VAL A 367 -8.72 -9.44 -6.42
C VAL A 367 -9.07 -10.55 -7.41
N LEU A 368 -10.09 -11.32 -7.07
CA LEU A 368 -10.74 -12.31 -7.93
C LEU A 368 -11.97 -11.67 -8.56
N ILE A 369 -12.06 -11.73 -9.89
CA ILE A 369 -13.20 -11.24 -10.65
C ILE A 369 -13.79 -12.42 -11.42
N THR A 370 -15.02 -12.82 -11.05
CA THR A 370 -15.80 -13.84 -11.72
C THR A 370 -16.98 -13.21 -12.47
N PRO A 371 -17.74 -13.96 -13.28
CA PRO A 371 -18.97 -13.41 -13.87
C PRO A 371 -20.03 -12.98 -12.83
N THR A 372 -19.95 -13.49 -11.59
CA THR A 372 -20.93 -13.20 -10.52
C THR A 372 -20.39 -12.28 -9.45
N ASP A 373 -19.14 -12.49 -9.02
CA ASP A 373 -18.57 -11.84 -7.84
C ASP A 373 -17.22 -11.19 -8.13
N THR A 374 -16.99 -10.03 -7.53
CA THR A 374 -15.68 -9.39 -7.35
C THR A 374 -15.31 -9.52 -5.89
N VAL A 375 -14.15 -10.14 -5.60
CA VAL A 375 -13.71 -10.50 -4.24
C VAL A 375 -12.29 -10.01 -4.00
N TYR A 376 -12.09 -9.23 -2.97
CA TYR A 376 -10.80 -8.67 -2.59
C TYR A 376 -10.17 -9.46 -1.45
N TYR A 377 -8.86 -9.58 -1.50
CA TYR A 377 -8.08 -10.36 -0.54
C TYR A 377 -6.90 -9.56 0.03
N LEU A 378 -6.64 -9.78 1.32
CA LEU A 378 -5.42 -9.40 2.01
C LEU A 378 -4.76 -10.70 2.50
N ASP A 379 -3.58 -11.04 2.00
CA ASP A 379 -2.85 -12.28 2.36
C ASP A 379 -3.77 -13.52 2.33
N ASP A 380 -4.45 -13.71 1.20
CA ASP A 380 -5.44 -14.78 0.95
C ASP A 380 -6.72 -14.72 1.81
N VAL A 381 -6.86 -13.74 2.71
CA VAL A 381 -8.08 -13.56 3.50
C VAL A 381 -9.05 -12.64 2.76
N GLU A 382 -10.29 -13.09 2.53
CA GLU A 382 -11.34 -12.28 1.91
C GLU A 382 -11.67 -11.07 2.79
N VAL A 383 -11.58 -9.85 2.22
CA VAL A 383 -11.84 -8.61 2.93
C VAL A 383 -13.04 -7.82 2.40
N LEU A 384 -13.38 -7.98 1.13
CA LEU A 384 -14.55 -7.35 0.52
C LEU A 384 -15.11 -8.26 -0.58
N ARG A 385 -16.43 -8.31 -0.70
CA ARG A 385 -17.14 -9.01 -1.79
C ARG A 385 -18.37 -8.21 -2.20
N HIS A 386 -18.59 -8.15 -3.52
CA HIS A 386 -19.83 -7.63 -4.10
C HIS A 386 -20.09 -8.25 -5.50
N PRO A 387 -21.30 -8.14 -6.05
CA PRO A 387 -21.58 -8.60 -7.41
C PRO A 387 -20.73 -7.88 -8.45
N THR A 388 -20.25 -8.61 -9.44
CA THR A 388 -19.44 -8.03 -10.53
C THR A 388 -20.24 -7.03 -11.36
N GLY A 389 -19.65 -5.87 -11.64
CA GLY A 389 -20.22 -4.83 -12.51
C GLY A 389 -20.41 -5.33 -13.96
N ASP A 390 -21.37 -4.78 -14.68
CA ASP A 390 -21.69 -5.27 -16.04
C ASP A 390 -20.56 -4.98 -17.03
N LEU A 391 -19.85 -3.85 -16.87
CA LEU A 391 -18.67 -3.55 -17.69
C LEU A 391 -17.53 -4.54 -17.36
N SER A 392 -17.31 -4.85 -16.09
CA SER A 392 -16.32 -5.82 -15.64
C SER A 392 -16.54 -7.22 -16.26
N LYS A 393 -17.79 -7.63 -16.51
CA LYS A 393 -18.11 -8.92 -17.14
C LYS A 393 -17.67 -8.99 -18.60
N SER A 394 -17.55 -7.86 -19.29
CA SER A 394 -17.33 -7.81 -20.75
C SER A 394 -15.96 -7.26 -21.14
N ALA A 395 -15.46 -6.27 -20.44
CA ALA A 395 -14.20 -5.62 -20.75
C ALA A 395 -12.99 -6.35 -20.12
N PRO A 396 -11.83 -6.35 -20.78
CA PRO A 396 -10.61 -6.88 -20.15
C PRO A 396 -10.06 -5.89 -19.15
N PHE A 397 -9.39 -6.42 -18.12
CA PHE A 397 -8.71 -5.65 -17.08
C PHE A 397 -7.20 -5.53 -17.32
N TRP A 398 -6.66 -4.40 -16.91
CA TRP A 398 -5.25 -4.08 -16.78
C TRP A 398 -4.99 -3.46 -15.40
N PHE A 399 -3.74 -3.37 -14.97
CA PHE A 399 -3.40 -2.91 -13.63
C PHE A 399 -2.42 -1.74 -13.60
N MET A 400 -2.42 -1.02 -12.48
CA MET A 400 -1.41 -0.04 -12.08
C MET A 400 -0.89 -0.32 -10.67
N ILE A 401 0.38 0.01 -10.47
CA ILE A 401 1.06 0.03 -9.17
C ILE A 401 1.68 1.41 -9.03
N ASP A 402 1.37 2.15 -7.99
CA ASP A 402 1.96 3.47 -7.79
C ASP A 402 2.29 3.79 -6.34
N TYR A 403 3.19 4.75 -6.20
CA TYR A 403 3.50 5.39 -4.94
C TYR A 403 3.18 6.88 -5.05
N ALA A 404 1.89 7.21 -5.17
CA ALA A 404 1.42 8.58 -5.26
C ALA A 404 1.58 9.34 -3.94
N PHE A 405 1.54 10.66 -4.02
CA PHE A 405 1.57 11.56 -2.86
C PHE A 405 0.61 12.72 -3.07
N GLY A 406 -0.26 12.97 -2.10
CA GLY A 406 -1.18 14.12 -2.14
C GLY A 406 -1.99 14.21 -3.43
N GLY A 407 -1.93 15.36 -4.12
CA GLY A 407 -2.62 15.52 -5.41
C GLY A 407 -4.13 15.48 -5.27
N LEU A 408 -4.80 14.55 -5.96
CA LEU A 408 -6.26 14.41 -5.91
C LEU A 408 -6.79 14.08 -4.52
N SER A 409 -6.03 13.39 -3.68
CA SER A 409 -6.43 13.12 -2.29
C SER A 409 -6.53 14.41 -1.46
N GLY A 410 -5.90 15.48 -1.90
CA GLY A 410 -5.85 16.76 -1.16
C GLY A 410 -5.00 16.72 0.11
N TRP A 411 -4.25 15.65 0.33
CA TRP A 411 -3.45 15.51 1.53
C TRP A 411 -2.15 16.29 1.46
N HIS A 412 -1.76 16.84 2.60
CA HIS A 412 -0.52 17.57 2.73
C HIS A 412 0.67 16.61 2.60
N ILE A 413 1.63 16.97 1.73
CA ILE A 413 2.86 16.22 1.54
C ILE A 413 3.92 16.80 2.46
N ASP A 414 4.42 16.00 3.39
CA ASP A 414 5.52 16.38 4.26
C ASP A 414 6.51 15.22 4.43
N LEU A 415 7.61 15.28 3.68
CA LEU A 415 8.72 14.34 3.76
C LEU A 415 9.93 14.91 4.53
N SER A 416 9.82 16.12 5.10
CA SER A 416 10.95 16.80 5.73
C SER A 416 11.60 15.98 6.86
N ARG A 417 10.78 15.32 7.66
CA ARG A 417 11.22 14.45 8.77
C ARG A 417 11.89 13.15 8.28
N TYR A 418 11.71 12.78 7.00
CA TYR A 418 12.24 11.56 6.38
C TYR A 418 13.38 11.86 5.40
N GLY A 419 14.10 12.96 5.61
CA GLY A 419 15.17 13.38 4.70
C GLY A 419 14.69 13.78 3.31
N ASN A 420 13.42 14.20 3.18
CA ASN A 420 12.76 14.55 1.94
C ASN A 420 12.62 13.39 0.96
N GLN A 421 12.54 12.16 1.45
CA GLN A 421 12.46 10.95 0.64
C GLN A 421 11.60 9.87 1.31
N SER A 422 11.14 8.91 0.51
CA SER A 422 10.33 7.77 0.96
C SER A 422 10.35 6.67 -0.11
N ASP A 423 10.22 5.42 0.29
CA ASP A 423 10.30 4.28 -0.61
C ASP A 423 9.06 3.38 -0.54
N MET A 424 8.66 2.86 -1.68
CA MET A 424 7.81 1.69 -1.82
C MET A 424 8.63 0.56 -2.45
N TRP A 425 8.45 -0.64 -1.95
CA TRP A 425 9.14 -1.84 -2.39
C TRP A 425 8.14 -2.85 -2.88
N VAL A 426 8.21 -3.19 -4.17
CA VAL A 426 7.34 -4.20 -4.78
C VAL A 426 8.12 -5.48 -4.94
N ASP A 427 7.60 -6.57 -4.38
CA ASP A 427 8.21 -7.88 -4.43
C ASP A 427 7.82 -8.63 -5.72
N TYR A 428 6.53 -8.63 -6.04
CA TYR A 428 6.03 -9.20 -7.28
C TYR A 428 4.63 -8.70 -7.63
N VAL A 429 4.28 -8.92 -8.88
CA VAL A 429 2.91 -8.86 -9.39
C VAL A 429 2.64 -10.10 -10.23
N ARG A 430 1.44 -10.68 -10.15
CA ARG A 430 1.01 -11.81 -10.97
C ARG A 430 -0.45 -11.72 -11.37
N VAL A 431 -0.76 -12.23 -12.56
CA VAL A 431 -2.09 -12.20 -13.17
C VAL A 431 -2.45 -13.59 -13.69
N TYR A 432 -3.64 -14.03 -13.33
CA TYR A 432 -4.16 -15.33 -13.72
C TYR A 432 -5.43 -15.17 -14.54
N GLN A 433 -5.64 -16.09 -15.46
CA GLN A 433 -6.84 -16.21 -16.28
C GLN A 433 -7.50 -17.55 -16.06
N GLY A 434 -8.78 -17.54 -15.72
CA GLY A 434 -9.61 -18.73 -15.65
C GLY A 434 -10.13 -19.18 -17.01
N ASP A 435 -10.81 -20.31 -17.03
CA ASP A 435 -11.40 -20.85 -18.25
C ASP A 435 -12.54 -19.95 -18.75
N GLN A 436 -12.33 -19.39 -19.94
CA GLN A 436 -13.29 -18.49 -20.60
C GLN A 436 -14.51 -19.25 -21.17
N SER A 437 -14.43 -20.58 -21.28
CA SER A 437 -15.50 -21.44 -21.80
C SER A 437 -16.43 -22.00 -20.72
N ALA A 438 -16.04 -21.87 -19.46
CA ALA A 438 -16.83 -22.37 -18.34
C ALA A 438 -18.15 -21.58 -18.22
N PRO A 439 -19.32 -22.23 -18.20
CA PRO A 439 -20.56 -21.54 -17.88
C PRO A 439 -20.46 -20.96 -16.47
N ALA A 440 -21.05 -19.79 -16.25
CA ALA A 440 -21.15 -19.21 -14.91
C ALA A 440 -21.72 -20.28 -13.95
N PRO A 441 -21.15 -20.45 -12.74
CA PRO A 441 -21.73 -21.37 -11.76
C PRO A 441 -23.20 -21.01 -11.59
N SER A 442 -24.06 -22.03 -11.63
CA SER A 442 -25.50 -21.84 -11.38
C SER A 442 -25.71 -21.26 -9.99
N PRO A 443 -26.64 -20.33 -9.81
CA PRO A 443 -26.91 -19.64 -8.55
C PRO A 443 -27.27 -20.59 -7.40
#